data_9dbb3ab88f95f862e97705dc78c81d33
#
_entry.id   9dbb3ab88f95f862e97705dc78c81d33
#
_cell.length_a   1.000
_cell.length_b   1.000
_cell.length_c   1.000
_cell.angle_alpha   90.00
_cell.angle_beta   90.00
_cell.angle_gamma   90.00
#
_symmetry.space_group_name_H-M   'P 1'
#
loop_
_entity.id
_entity.type
_entity.pdbx_description
1 polymer ?
#
loop_
_entity_poly.entity_id
_entity_poly.type
_entity_poly.pdbx_seq_one_letter_code
_entity_poly.pdbx_strand_id
1 'polypeptide(L)'
;MVFRNVIVCHMVPGSESIVGDVFGYYDRTTRPQDLGVIGRILLSHEDLYLHVIERRQDPKVSGQTRGLPAFQKIAEEIGPYVTPYPRYWKNPSDSVAKEFYHWAPDGPEPEDTTLTVIVGRLKPGAEPDVARVFGESDAGSLPAELGVTGRWLYSIDDVYVHLLEQDTSVAESLRHHHHKPAFSKVMEELSPYISPYRPDRWHGHQDSLAKVFYRWRAED
;
A
#
# COMPACT_ATOMS: atom_id res chain seq x y z
N MET A 1 9.51 -12.96 -7.61
CA MET A 1 8.62 -11.76 -7.79
C MET A 1 7.40 -11.93 -6.93
N VAL A 2 7.08 -10.96 -6.06
CA VAL A 2 5.89 -10.93 -5.21
C VAL A 2 4.85 -10.02 -5.86
N PHE A 3 3.62 -10.51 -6.02
CA PHE A 3 2.49 -9.71 -6.50
C PHE A 3 1.78 -9.06 -5.30
N ARG A 4 1.49 -7.78 -5.39
CA ARG A 4 0.82 -7.01 -4.35
C ARG A 4 -0.53 -6.48 -4.82
N ASN A 5 -1.55 -6.65 -4.01
CA ASN A 5 -2.85 -6.00 -4.18
C ASN A 5 -3.10 -5.09 -2.99
N VAL A 6 -3.69 -3.94 -3.25
CA VAL A 6 -4.09 -2.98 -2.22
C VAL A 6 -5.60 -2.85 -2.22
N ILE A 7 -6.23 -3.15 -1.08
CA ILE A 7 -7.65 -2.90 -0.83
C ILE A 7 -7.74 -1.61 -0.02
N VAL A 8 -8.62 -0.71 -0.42
CA VAL A 8 -8.88 0.54 0.28
C VAL A 8 -10.36 0.63 0.65
N CYS A 9 -10.61 0.86 1.93
CA CYS A 9 -11.95 1.03 2.50
C CYS A 9 -11.94 2.19 3.50
N HIS A 10 -13.12 2.59 3.97
CA HIS A 10 -13.24 3.39 5.18
C HIS A 10 -13.11 2.51 6.41
N MET A 11 -12.57 3.06 7.50
CA MET A 11 -12.51 2.41 8.80
C MET A 11 -13.04 3.32 9.88
N VAL A 12 -13.80 2.76 10.81
CA VAL A 12 -14.21 3.48 12.03
C VAL A 12 -12.96 3.74 12.87
N PRO A 13 -12.64 4.99 13.19
CA PRO A 13 -11.46 5.32 13.98
C PRO A 13 -11.45 4.59 15.34
N GLY A 14 -10.29 4.03 15.70
CA GLY A 14 -10.10 3.28 16.94
C GLY A 14 -10.49 1.80 16.87
N SER A 15 -10.91 1.28 15.70
CA SER A 15 -11.25 -0.13 15.52
C SER A 15 -10.08 -1.01 15.04
N GLU A 16 -8.86 -0.47 14.95
CA GLU A 16 -7.68 -1.15 14.42
C GLU A 16 -7.40 -2.47 15.14
N SER A 17 -7.46 -2.47 16.48
CA SER A 17 -7.22 -3.69 17.26
C SER A 17 -8.27 -4.77 17.00
N ILE A 18 -9.54 -4.38 16.91
CA ILE A 18 -10.64 -5.32 16.66
C ILE A 18 -10.49 -5.97 15.27
N VAL A 19 -10.23 -5.15 14.26
CA VAL A 19 -10.00 -5.63 12.88
C VAL A 19 -8.76 -6.51 12.83
N GLY A 20 -7.67 -6.11 13.49
CA GLY A 20 -6.44 -6.89 13.58
C GLY A 20 -6.64 -8.26 14.26
N ASP A 21 -7.43 -8.32 15.33
CA ASP A 21 -7.73 -9.56 16.06
C ASP A 21 -8.55 -10.54 15.20
N VAL A 22 -9.51 -10.06 14.42
CA VAL A 22 -10.26 -10.88 13.48
C VAL A 22 -9.31 -11.51 12.46
N PHE A 23 -8.47 -10.73 11.79
CA PHE A 23 -7.49 -11.27 10.85
C PHE A 23 -6.52 -12.23 11.54
N GLY A 24 -6.03 -11.91 12.73
CA GLY A 24 -5.14 -12.76 13.51
C GLY A 24 -5.76 -14.10 13.88
N TYR A 25 -7.04 -14.14 14.18
CA TYR A 25 -7.76 -15.40 14.42
C TYR A 25 -7.83 -16.25 13.16
N TYR A 26 -8.26 -15.67 12.02
CA TYR A 26 -8.40 -16.43 10.77
C TYR A 26 -7.05 -16.85 10.17
N ASP A 27 -6.00 -16.03 10.28
CA ASP A 27 -4.67 -16.40 9.80
C ASP A 27 -4.05 -17.57 10.58
N ARG A 28 -4.42 -17.75 11.86
CA ARG A 28 -4.01 -18.91 12.67
C ARG A 28 -4.88 -20.16 12.48
N THR A 29 -6.15 -19.99 12.13
CA THR A 29 -7.13 -21.09 12.08
C THR A 29 -7.46 -21.55 10.67
N THR A 30 -7.02 -20.81 9.67
CA THR A 30 -7.14 -21.17 8.25
C THR A 30 -5.74 -21.29 7.63
N ARG A 31 -5.68 -21.61 6.35
CA ARG A 31 -4.43 -21.71 5.62
C ARG A 31 -4.42 -20.73 4.43
N PRO A 32 -4.16 -19.42 4.67
CA PRO A 32 -4.14 -18.42 3.60
C PRO A 32 -3.16 -18.75 2.47
N GLN A 33 -2.07 -19.45 2.77
CA GLN A 33 -1.08 -19.90 1.80
C GLN A 33 -1.66 -20.89 0.76
N ASP A 34 -2.69 -21.68 1.10
CA ASP A 34 -3.38 -22.57 0.15
C ASP A 34 -4.11 -21.75 -0.94
N LEU A 35 -4.32 -20.45 -0.69
CA LEU A 35 -4.89 -19.47 -1.61
C LEU A 35 -3.83 -18.60 -2.28
N GLY A 36 -2.57 -18.99 -2.16
CA GLY A 36 -1.43 -18.23 -2.67
C GLY A 36 -1.12 -16.94 -1.94
N VAL A 37 -1.75 -16.68 -0.78
CA VAL A 37 -1.41 -15.52 0.07
C VAL A 37 -0.20 -15.88 0.90
N ILE A 38 0.88 -15.13 0.74
CA ILE A 38 2.14 -15.32 1.47
C ILE A 38 2.40 -14.24 2.53
N GLY A 39 1.66 -13.16 2.47
CA GLY A 39 1.74 -12.08 3.44
C GLY A 39 0.55 -11.13 3.36
N ARG A 40 0.30 -10.44 4.45
CA ARG A 40 -0.63 -9.32 4.52
C ARG A 40 -0.19 -8.29 5.53
N ILE A 41 -0.51 -7.05 5.23
CA ILE A 41 -0.28 -5.91 6.11
C ILE A 41 -1.56 -5.11 6.16
N LEU A 42 -2.06 -4.85 7.36
CA LEU A 42 -3.20 -3.97 7.57
C LEU A 42 -2.70 -2.65 8.13
N LEU A 43 -3.14 -1.56 7.51
CA LEU A 43 -2.72 -0.22 7.90
C LEU A 43 -3.94 0.69 8.03
N SER A 44 -3.80 1.68 8.90
CA SER A 44 -4.75 2.80 9.02
C SER A 44 -4.09 4.11 8.60
N HIS A 45 -4.87 4.99 7.97
CA HIS A 45 -4.49 6.37 7.68
C HIS A 45 -5.74 7.24 7.74
N GLU A 46 -5.83 8.10 8.78
CA GLU A 46 -7.04 8.88 9.06
C GLU A 46 -8.29 7.97 9.19
N ASP A 47 -9.25 8.08 8.28
CA ASP A 47 -10.45 7.24 8.18
C ASP A 47 -10.31 6.11 7.15
N LEU A 48 -9.10 5.85 6.65
CA LEU A 48 -8.85 4.78 5.69
C LEU A 48 -8.34 3.51 6.35
N TYR A 49 -8.84 2.40 5.85
CA TYR A 49 -8.31 1.05 5.99
C TYR A 49 -7.58 0.68 4.71
N LEU A 50 -6.33 0.27 4.83
CA LEU A 50 -5.55 -0.26 3.72
C LEU A 50 -5.14 -1.70 4.04
N HIS A 51 -5.34 -2.60 3.07
CA HIS A 51 -4.93 -4.00 3.19
C HIS A 51 -4.02 -4.34 2.01
N VAL A 52 -2.74 -4.45 2.28
CA VAL A 52 -1.75 -4.94 1.32
C VAL A 52 -1.71 -6.47 1.41
N ILE A 53 -2.00 -7.15 0.32
CA ILE A 53 -1.96 -8.62 0.21
C ILE A 53 -0.81 -8.99 -0.71
N GLU A 54 0.09 -9.83 -0.21
CA GLU A 54 1.22 -10.38 -0.96
C GLU A 54 0.90 -11.80 -1.44
N ARG A 55 1.23 -12.09 -2.71
CA ARG A 55 0.97 -13.39 -3.36
C ARG A 55 2.17 -13.87 -4.16
N ARG A 56 2.30 -15.20 -4.29
CA ARG A 56 3.32 -15.83 -5.17
C ARG A 56 2.94 -15.75 -6.66
N GLN A 57 1.66 -15.64 -6.98
CA GLN A 57 1.14 -15.63 -8.35
C GLN A 57 0.23 -14.44 -8.59
N ASP A 58 0.16 -13.97 -9.84
CA ASP A 58 -0.76 -12.91 -10.23
C ASP A 58 -2.22 -13.34 -9.95
N PRO A 59 -2.95 -12.60 -9.12
CA PRO A 59 -4.34 -12.90 -8.79
C PRO A 59 -5.28 -12.88 -10.00
N LYS A 60 -4.89 -12.23 -11.10
CA LYS A 60 -5.65 -12.26 -12.36
C LYS A 60 -5.64 -13.65 -13.00
N VAL A 61 -4.60 -14.45 -12.75
CA VAL A 61 -4.45 -15.80 -13.26
C VAL A 61 -5.09 -16.83 -12.34
N SER A 62 -5.08 -16.61 -11.03
CA SER A 62 -5.49 -17.62 -10.05
C SER A 62 -6.99 -17.69 -9.75
N GLY A 63 -7.82 -16.74 -10.17
CA GLY A 63 -9.31 -16.78 -10.16
C GLY A 63 -10.06 -17.26 -8.89
N GLN A 64 -9.38 -17.77 -7.88
CA GLN A 64 -9.91 -18.70 -6.89
C GLN A 64 -10.25 -18.14 -5.50
N THR A 65 -10.12 -16.85 -5.24
CA THR A 65 -10.36 -16.32 -3.88
C THR A 65 -11.81 -15.92 -3.58
N ARG A 66 -12.70 -15.94 -4.58
CA ARG A 66 -14.10 -15.56 -4.40
C ARG A 66 -14.92 -16.77 -3.94
N GLY A 67 -15.57 -16.65 -2.78
CA GLY A 67 -16.53 -17.62 -2.28
C GLY A 67 -16.02 -18.55 -1.18
N LEU A 68 -14.83 -18.33 -0.65
CA LEU A 68 -14.34 -19.12 0.47
C LEU A 68 -15.04 -18.76 1.77
N PRO A 69 -15.48 -19.73 2.57
CA PRO A 69 -16.21 -19.48 3.82
C PRO A 69 -15.44 -18.56 4.79
N ALA A 70 -14.12 -18.71 4.87
CA ALA A 70 -13.29 -17.88 5.73
C ALA A 70 -13.30 -16.39 5.31
N PHE A 71 -13.26 -16.12 4.00
CA PHE A 71 -13.32 -14.75 3.49
C PHE A 71 -14.68 -14.08 3.81
N GLN A 72 -15.77 -14.83 3.65
CA GLN A 72 -17.12 -14.34 3.96
C GLN A 72 -17.25 -14.01 5.46
N LYS A 73 -16.76 -14.89 6.34
CA LYS A 73 -16.77 -14.66 7.78
C LYS A 73 -15.93 -13.47 8.20
N ILE A 74 -14.73 -13.32 7.66
CA ILE A 74 -13.90 -12.12 7.90
C ILE A 74 -14.69 -10.87 7.49
N ALA A 75 -15.27 -10.85 6.29
CA ALA A 75 -16.01 -9.71 5.79
C ALA A 75 -17.24 -9.37 6.65
N GLU A 76 -17.95 -10.38 7.15
CA GLU A 76 -19.08 -10.21 8.08
C GLU A 76 -18.62 -9.63 9.42
N GLU A 77 -17.54 -10.15 10.01
CA GLU A 77 -17.04 -9.74 11.31
C GLU A 77 -16.43 -8.33 11.29
N ILE A 78 -15.73 -7.95 10.22
CA ILE A 78 -15.17 -6.59 10.10
C ILE A 78 -16.16 -5.58 9.53
N GLY A 79 -17.28 -6.03 8.94
CA GLY A 79 -18.28 -5.17 8.28
C GLY A 79 -18.80 -3.99 9.13
N PRO A 80 -18.98 -4.14 10.45
CA PRO A 80 -19.34 -3.00 11.31
C PRO A 80 -18.26 -1.91 11.40
N TYR A 81 -17.02 -2.22 11.10
CA TYR A 81 -15.84 -1.35 11.27
C TYR A 81 -15.22 -0.92 9.96
N VAL A 82 -15.37 -1.71 8.90
CA VAL A 82 -14.76 -1.48 7.59
C VAL A 82 -15.83 -1.45 6.53
N THR A 83 -15.99 -0.31 5.86
CA THR A 83 -17.01 -0.08 4.82
C THR A 83 -16.36 0.31 3.50
N PRO A 84 -16.99 0.01 2.35
CA PRO A 84 -16.42 0.35 1.04
C PRO A 84 -16.09 1.84 0.90
N TYR A 85 -14.93 2.16 0.32
CA TYR A 85 -14.53 3.54 0.00
C TYR A 85 -15.26 4.07 -1.24
N PRO A 86 -15.29 3.35 -2.39
CA PRO A 86 -15.92 3.87 -3.61
C PRO A 86 -17.44 4.00 -3.45
N ARG A 87 -17.98 5.14 -3.82
CA ARG A 87 -19.43 5.39 -3.82
C ARG A 87 -20.21 4.51 -4.80
N TYR A 88 -19.54 4.05 -5.86
CA TYR A 88 -20.11 3.16 -6.89
C TYR A 88 -19.93 1.67 -6.57
N TRP A 89 -19.49 1.33 -5.36
CA TRP A 89 -19.18 -0.05 -4.95
C TRP A 89 -20.37 -0.99 -5.16
N LYS A 90 -20.14 -2.12 -5.80
CA LYS A 90 -21.10 -3.18 -6.08
C LYS A 90 -20.62 -4.53 -5.54
N ASN A 91 -19.32 -4.74 -5.48
CA ASN A 91 -18.72 -6.00 -5.07
C ASN A 91 -17.29 -5.78 -4.53
N PRO A 92 -16.71 -6.75 -3.81
CA PRO A 92 -15.39 -6.59 -3.17
C PRO A 92 -14.24 -6.20 -4.11
N SER A 93 -14.33 -6.51 -5.41
CA SER A 93 -13.28 -6.09 -6.36
C SER A 93 -13.25 -4.58 -6.60
N ASP A 94 -14.35 -3.89 -6.31
CA ASP A 94 -14.41 -2.44 -6.47
C ASP A 94 -13.64 -1.70 -5.37
N SER A 95 -13.24 -2.40 -4.29
CA SER A 95 -12.35 -1.87 -3.26
C SER A 95 -10.86 -2.12 -3.55
N VAL A 96 -10.53 -2.81 -4.64
CA VAL A 96 -9.14 -3.06 -5.04
C VAL A 96 -8.61 -1.87 -5.81
N ALA A 97 -7.59 -1.21 -5.28
CA ALA A 97 -6.92 -0.11 -5.95
C ALA A 97 -6.20 -0.60 -7.22
N LYS A 98 -6.25 0.23 -8.26
CA LYS A 98 -5.62 -0.06 -9.54
C LYS A 98 -4.15 0.34 -9.49
N GLU A 99 -3.25 -0.61 -9.77
CA GLU A 99 -1.84 -0.31 -10.02
C GLU A 99 -1.72 0.44 -11.35
N PHE A 100 -1.00 1.58 -11.33
CA PHE A 100 -0.75 2.38 -12.53
C PHE A 100 0.74 2.63 -12.79
N TYR A 101 1.61 2.28 -11.82
CA TYR A 101 3.06 2.33 -11.98
C TYR A 101 3.72 1.29 -11.08
N HIS A 102 4.76 0.65 -11.59
CA HIS A 102 5.64 -0.25 -10.85
C HIS A 102 7.07 -0.10 -11.35
N TRP A 103 7.99 -0.07 -10.41
CA TRP A 103 9.42 -0.08 -10.68
C TRP A 103 10.18 -0.89 -9.63
N ALA A 104 11.18 -1.62 -10.09
CA ALA A 104 12.19 -2.26 -9.26
C ALA A 104 13.53 -2.23 -10.01
N PRO A 105 14.68 -2.11 -9.32
CA PRO A 105 15.97 -2.17 -9.97
C PRO A 105 16.25 -3.58 -10.50
N ASP A 106 17.10 -3.65 -11.53
CA ASP A 106 17.69 -4.92 -11.96
C ASP A 106 18.68 -5.40 -10.91
N GLY A 107 18.60 -6.69 -10.53
CA GLY A 107 19.57 -7.30 -9.62
C GLY A 107 18.93 -8.11 -8.50
N PRO A 108 19.74 -8.62 -7.55
CA PRO A 108 19.23 -9.37 -6.42
C PRO A 108 18.47 -8.44 -5.45
N GLU A 109 17.35 -8.94 -4.93
CA GLU A 109 16.62 -8.24 -3.86
C GLU A 109 17.50 -8.22 -2.59
N PRO A 110 17.57 -7.10 -1.84
CA PRO A 110 18.25 -7.06 -0.54
C PRO A 110 17.64 -8.05 0.44
N GLU A 111 18.45 -8.57 1.36
CA GLU A 111 18.00 -9.54 2.37
C GLU A 111 17.01 -8.92 3.37
N ASP A 112 17.16 -7.63 3.66
CA ASP A 112 16.34 -6.92 4.64
C ASP A 112 15.79 -5.63 4.03
N THR A 113 14.48 -5.62 3.82
CA THR A 113 13.75 -4.47 3.29
C THR A 113 12.63 -4.03 4.23
N THR A 114 12.38 -2.72 4.24
CA THR A 114 11.24 -2.13 4.93
C THR A 114 10.24 -1.58 3.92
N LEU A 115 8.94 -1.84 4.16
CA LEU A 115 7.84 -1.30 3.36
C LEU A 115 7.22 -0.11 4.06
N THR A 116 7.26 1.02 3.40
CA THR A 116 6.57 2.26 3.78
C THR A 116 5.36 2.45 2.88
N VAL A 117 4.22 2.84 3.46
CA VAL A 117 2.99 3.12 2.71
C VAL A 117 2.64 4.59 2.88
N ILE A 118 2.65 5.32 1.77
CA ILE A 118 2.37 6.76 1.71
C ILE A 118 0.98 6.93 1.09
N VAL A 119 0.17 7.77 1.71
CA VAL A 119 -1.22 8.01 1.29
C VAL A 119 -1.42 9.50 0.99
N GLY A 120 -2.15 9.78 -0.07
CA GLY A 120 -2.51 11.13 -0.48
C GLY A 120 -3.79 11.17 -1.29
N ARG A 121 -4.08 12.34 -1.83
CA ARG A 121 -5.12 12.56 -2.83
C ARG A 121 -4.49 12.66 -4.20
N LEU A 122 -5.08 11.97 -5.18
CA LEU A 122 -4.70 12.06 -6.58
C LEU A 122 -5.73 12.93 -7.33
N LYS A 123 -5.24 13.89 -8.09
CA LYS A 123 -6.09 14.64 -9.01
C LYS A 123 -6.66 13.69 -10.07
N PRO A 124 -7.97 13.75 -10.37
CA PRO A 124 -8.56 12.86 -11.36
C PRO A 124 -7.84 12.87 -12.71
N GLY A 125 -7.46 11.68 -13.19
CA GLY A 125 -6.76 11.47 -14.45
C GLY A 125 -5.28 11.81 -14.45
N ALA A 126 -4.66 12.06 -13.28
CA ALA A 126 -3.25 12.40 -13.16
C ALA A 126 -2.30 11.18 -13.07
N GLU A 127 -2.83 9.95 -13.11
CA GLU A 127 -2.01 8.73 -13.05
C GLU A 127 -0.86 8.72 -14.08
N PRO A 128 -1.08 9.10 -15.38
CA PRO A 128 0.00 9.11 -16.36
C PRO A 128 1.09 10.14 -16.06
N ASP A 129 0.72 11.32 -15.54
CA ASP A 129 1.68 12.37 -15.19
C ASP A 129 2.53 11.95 -13.99
N VAL A 130 1.89 11.39 -12.96
CA VAL A 130 2.60 10.86 -11.77
C VAL A 130 3.54 9.72 -12.16
N ALA A 131 3.06 8.78 -13.01
CA ALA A 131 3.89 7.68 -13.51
C ALA A 131 5.09 8.19 -14.31
N ARG A 132 4.93 9.25 -15.13
CA ARG A 132 6.03 9.88 -15.87
C ARG A 132 7.05 10.49 -14.92
N VAL A 133 6.63 11.27 -13.93
CA VAL A 133 7.57 11.90 -12.97
C VAL A 133 8.39 10.86 -12.23
N PHE A 134 7.75 9.79 -11.73
CA PHE A 134 8.47 8.70 -11.08
C PHE A 134 9.34 7.92 -12.07
N GLY A 135 8.89 7.67 -13.30
CA GLY A 135 9.68 7.00 -14.33
C GLY A 135 10.98 7.75 -14.68
N GLU A 136 10.91 9.08 -14.79
CA GLU A 136 12.09 9.94 -15.00
C GLU A 136 13.03 9.90 -13.79
N SER A 137 12.48 9.94 -12.58
CA SER A 137 13.24 9.84 -11.33
C SER A 137 13.92 8.47 -11.18
N ASP A 138 13.17 7.39 -11.45
CA ASP A 138 13.62 6.01 -11.24
C ASP A 138 14.61 5.55 -12.32
N ALA A 139 14.68 6.24 -13.45
CA ALA A 139 15.75 6.08 -14.45
C ALA A 139 17.09 6.74 -14.02
N GLY A 140 17.10 7.56 -12.97
CA GLY A 140 18.27 8.24 -12.45
C GLY A 140 18.94 7.54 -11.27
N SER A 141 19.80 8.28 -10.56
CA SER A 141 20.52 7.78 -9.37
C SER A 141 19.73 7.86 -8.07
N LEU A 142 18.64 8.64 -8.05
CA LEU A 142 17.91 8.94 -6.82
C LEU A 142 17.38 7.70 -6.08
N PRO A 143 16.80 6.67 -6.75
CA PRO A 143 16.37 5.46 -6.06
C PRO A 143 17.50 4.76 -5.32
N ALA A 144 18.65 4.56 -5.96
CA ALA A 144 19.82 3.95 -5.35
C ALA A 144 20.34 4.79 -4.16
N GLU A 145 20.36 6.12 -4.29
CA GLU A 145 20.75 7.02 -3.22
C GLU A 145 19.81 7.00 -2.01
N LEU A 146 18.53 6.64 -2.22
CA LEU A 146 17.51 6.52 -1.18
C LEU A 146 17.31 5.07 -0.73
N GLY A 147 18.10 4.13 -1.27
CA GLY A 147 17.96 2.71 -0.98
C GLY A 147 16.64 2.11 -1.46
N VAL A 148 15.99 2.70 -2.47
CA VAL A 148 14.70 2.20 -2.98
C VAL A 148 14.94 0.90 -3.75
N THR A 149 14.27 -0.16 -3.34
CA THR A 149 14.33 -1.50 -3.90
C THR A 149 13.03 -1.90 -4.62
N GLY A 150 11.98 -1.10 -4.45
CA GLY A 150 10.73 -1.28 -5.16
C GLY A 150 9.75 -0.13 -4.92
N ARG A 151 8.95 0.13 -5.94
CA ARG A 151 7.93 1.18 -5.92
C ARG A 151 6.69 0.69 -6.66
N TRP A 152 5.53 0.80 -6.01
CA TRP A 152 4.23 0.52 -6.61
C TRP A 152 3.29 1.66 -6.31
N LEU A 153 2.63 2.18 -7.33
CA LEU A 153 1.67 3.26 -7.21
C LEU A 153 0.28 2.76 -7.58
N TYR A 154 -0.67 3.02 -6.70
CA TYR A 154 -2.06 2.63 -6.86
C TYR A 154 -2.98 3.82 -6.75
N SER A 155 -4.12 3.75 -7.45
CA SER A 155 -5.22 4.71 -7.32
C SER A 155 -6.55 4.00 -7.14
N ILE A 156 -7.44 4.61 -6.37
CA ILE A 156 -8.84 4.27 -6.27
C ILE A 156 -9.64 5.53 -5.98
N ASP A 157 -10.56 5.90 -6.88
CA ASP A 157 -11.18 7.23 -6.89
C ASP A 157 -10.11 8.33 -6.82
N ASP A 158 -10.13 9.13 -5.76
CA ASP A 158 -9.17 10.18 -5.49
C ASP A 158 -8.08 9.81 -4.47
N VAL A 159 -8.03 8.54 -4.05
CA VAL A 159 -6.97 8.08 -3.14
C VAL A 159 -5.76 7.62 -3.94
N TYR A 160 -4.62 8.15 -3.55
CA TYR A 160 -3.30 7.73 -3.99
C TYR A 160 -2.64 6.89 -2.90
N VAL A 161 -2.13 5.72 -3.28
CA VAL A 161 -1.35 4.85 -2.39
C VAL A 161 -0.01 4.53 -3.04
N HIS A 162 1.07 4.83 -2.35
CA HIS A 162 2.43 4.55 -2.77
C HIS A 162 3.05 3.54 -1.81
N LEU A 163 3.30 2.34 -2.29
CA LEU A 163 4.13 1.36 -1.61
C LEU A 163 5.59 1.61 -1.98
N LEU A 164 6.40 1.94 -1.01
CA LEU A 164 7.83 2.19 -1.15
C LEU A 164 8.59 1.14 -0.35
N GLU A 165 9.35 0.30 -1.04
CA GLU A 165 10.25 -0.66 -0.43
C GLU A 165 11.66 -0.13 -0.47
N GLN A 166 12.37 -0.22 0.65
CA GLN A 166 13.71 0.31 0.80
C GLN A 166 14.59 -0.66 1.58
N ASP A 167 15.87 -0.69 1.27
CA ASP A 167 16.89 -1.31 2.10
C ASP A 167 16.83 -0.70 3.51
N THR A 168 16.67 -1.55 4.52
CA THR A 168 16.45 -1.11 5.91
C THR A 168 17.60 -0.29 6.43
N SER A 169 18.85 -0.66 6.10
CA SER A 169 20.04 0.05 6.56
C SER A 169 20.15 1.46 5.99
N VAL A 170 19.78 1.63 4.71
CA VAL A 170 19.76 2.94 4.04
C VAL A 170 18.60 3.78 4.55
N ALA A 171 17.41 3.20 4.69
CA ALA A 171 16.22 3.89 5.19
C ALA A 171 16.45 4.47 6.61
N GLU A 172 17.11 3.72 7.48
CA GLU A 172 17.47 4.20 8.83
C GLU A 172 18.46 5.36 8.80
N SER A 173 19.49 5.27 7.95
CA SER A 173 20.48 6.34 7.80
C SER A 173 19.87 7.64 7.27
N LEU A 174 18.89 7.54 6.39
CA LEU A 174 18.22 8.68 5.74
C LEU A 174 17.20 9.41 6.63
N ARG A 175 16.73 8.82 7.71
CA ARG A 175 15.84 9.51 8.67
C ARG A 175 16.44 10.82 9.20
N HIS A 176 17.74 10.97 9.10
CA HIS A 176 18.51 12.14 9.54
C HIS A 176 18.99 13.07 8.38
N HIS A 177 18.66 12.76 7.11
CA HIS A 177 19.23 13.46 5.95
C HIS A 177 18.18 13.88 4.91
N HIS A 178 17.20 14.71 5.34
CA HIS A 178 16.04 15.09 4.53
C HIS A 178 16.30 16.11 3.39
N HIS A 179 17.53 16.49 3.09
CA HIS A 179 17.82 17.57 2.13
C HIS A 179 18.61 17.11 0.90
N LYS A 180 18.02 16.24 0.08
CA LYS A 180 18.56 15.98 -1.26
C LYS A 180 17.83 16.84 -2.29
N PRO A 181 18.52 17.69 -3.07
CA PRO A 181 17.88 18.55 -4.09
C PRO A 181 17.06 17.77 -5.11
N ALA A 182 17.53 16.57 -5.50
CA ALA A 182 16.81 15.70 -6.43
C ALA A 182 15.45 15.24 -5.87
N PHE A 183 15.38 14.93 -4.57
CA PHE A 183 14.11 14.58 -3.92
C PHE A 183 13.15 15.78 -3.91
N SER A 184 13.65 16.98 -3.58
CA SER A 184 12.84 18.20 -3.56
C SER A 184 12.25 18.50 -4.94
N LYS A 185 13.04 18.28 -6.02
CA LYS A 185 12.57 18.44 -7.40
C LYS A 185 11.41 17.50 -7.72
N VAL A 186 11.53 16.20 -7.38
CA VAL A 186 10.45 15.22 -7.59
C VAL A 186 9.18 15.64 -6.84
N MET A 187 9.31 16.10 -5.60
CA MET A 187 8.15 16.56 -4.81
C MET A 187 7.50 17.81 -5.41
N GLU A 188 8.28 18.74 -5.95
CA GLU A 188 7.78 19.91 -6.65
C GLU A 188 7.01 19.53 -7.92
N GLU A 189 7.56 18.62 -8.72
CA GLU A 189 6.93 18.12 -9.96
C GLU A 189 5.65 17.32 -9.67
N LEU A 190 5.55 16.64 -8.53
CA LEU A 190 4.34 15.91 -8.11
C LEU A 190 3.26 16.81 -7.51
N SER A 191 3.61 17.97 -6.98
CA SER A 191 2.69 18.86 -6.24
C SER A 191 1.44 19.29 -7.01
N PRO A 192 1.42 19.42 -8.35
CA PRO A 192 0.19 19.71 -9.10
C PRO A 192 -0.80 18.54 -9.17
N TYR A 193 -0.35 17.32 -8.88
CA TYR A 193 -1.09 16.07 -9.09
C TYR A 193 -1.45 15.34 -7.81
N ILE A 194 -0.60 15.46 -6.78
CA ILE A 194 -0.77 14.79 -5.48
C ILE A 194 -0.83 15.85 -4.38
N SER A 195 -1.80 15.70 -3.49
CA SER A 195 -1.92 16.51 -2.29
C SER A 195 -2.06 15.62 -1.04
N PRO A 196 -1.83 16.16 0.17
CA PRO A 196 -2.10 15.44 1.40
C PRO A 196 -3.54 14.92 1.45
N TYR A 197 -3.75 13.72 2.03
CA TYR A 197 -5.10 13.15 2.17
C TYR A 197 -6.01 14.05 3.00
N ARG A 198 -5.47 14.66 4.08
CA ARG A 198 -6.14 15.68 4.93
C ARG A 198 -5.28 16.93 5.00
N PRO A 199 -5.43 17.87 4.02
CA PRO A 199 -4.62 19.09 3.97
C PRO A 199 -4.79 19.97 5.22
N ASP A 200 -5.97 19.93 5.86
CA ASP A 200 -6.30 20.65 7.07
C ASP A 200 -5.55 20.18 8.33
N ARG A 201 -4.95 18.99 8.29
CA ARG A 201 -4.21 18.36 9.39
C ARG A 201 -2.76 18.04 9.06
N TRP A 202 -2.34 18.32 7.83
CA TRP A 202 -1.02 17.96 7.36
C TRP A 202 0.03 19.01 7.79
N HIS A 203 1.07 18.57 8.49
CA HIS A 203 2.19 19.38 8.96
C HIS A 203 3.52 18.96 8.34
N GLY A 204 3.55 17.79 7.68
CA GLY A 204 4.75 17.29 7.03
C GLY A 204 4.59 15.86 6.51
N HIS A 205 5.63 15.36 5.83
CA HIS A 205 5.60 14.06 5.16
C HIS A 205 5.23 12.89 6.08
N GLN A 206 5.53 12.96 7.37
CA GLN A 206 5.17 11.93 8.35
C GLN A 206 3.66 11.76 8.47
N ASP A 207 2.89 12.83 8.25
CA ASP A 207 1.42 12.78 8.30
C ASP A 207 0.79 12.12 7.07
N SER A 208 1.60 11.78 6.07
CA SER A 208 1.17 10.99 4.90
C SER A 208 1.46 9.49 5.06
N LEU A 209 2.09 9.07 6.16
CA LEU A 209 2.45 7.67 6.38
C LEU A 209 1.30 6.90 7.01
N ALA A 210 0.90 5.80 6.38
CA ALA A 210 -0.05 4.88 6.98
C ALA A 210 0.59 4.07 8.12
N LYS A 211 -0.18 3.82 9.18
CA LYS A 211 0.28 3.13 10.39
C LYS A 211 -0.10 1.65 10.31
N VAL A 212 0.90 0.77 10.39
CA VAL A 212 0.67 -0.68 10.46
C VAL A 212 0.07 -1.02 11.82
N PHE A 213 -1.06 -1.74 11.82
CA PHE A 213 -1.67 -2.26 13.04
C PHE A 213 -1.76 -3.80 13.08
N TYR A 214 -1.57 -4.46 11.92
CA TYR A 214 -1.48 -5.91 11.85
C TYR A 214 -0.55 -6.34 10.71
N ARG A 215 0.23 -7.40 10.94
CA ARG A 215 1.08 -8.03 9.93
C ARG A 215 1.06 -9.54 10.12
N TRP A 216 0.95 -10.24 8.99
CA TRP A 216 1.08 -11.69 8.95
C TRP A 216 1.95 -12.08 7.74
N ARG A 217 2.73 -13.12 7.91
CA ARG A 217 3.49 -13.77 6.84
C ARG A 217 3.40 -15.27 7.00
N ALA A 218 3.28 -16.00 5.86
CA ALA A 218 3.33 -17.45 5.87
C ALA A 218 4.72 -17.91 6.33
N GLU A 219 4.76 -18.90 7.22
CA GLU A 219 5.97 -19.62 7.53
C GLU A 219 6.35 -20.49 6.31
N ASP A 220 7.64 -20.55 5.95
CA ASP A 220 8.17 -21.34 4.84
C ASP A 220 8.05 -22.84 5.09
#